data_cba8c6f40c7725ce490561008987b979
#
_entry.id   cba8c6f40c7725ce490561008987b979
#
_cell.length_a   1.000
_cell.length_b   1.000
_cell.length_c   1.000
_cell.angle_alpha   90.00
_cell.angle_beta   90.00
_cell.angle_gamma   90.00
#
_symmetry.space_group_name_H-M   'P 1'
#
loop_
_entity.id
_entity.type
_entity.pdbx_description
1 polymer ?
#
loop_
_entity_poly.entity_id
_entity_poly.type
_entity_poly.pdbx_seq_one_letter_code
_entity_poly.pdbx_strand_id
1 'polypeptide(L)'
;MTVAIVGAGSRGAMYAARATATGKARVVAVAEPRPAAQKALVDEHEVPPEAVFDDWRELLARPRLADVAVIATQDQEHMEPAIELARRGYHLLLEKPMATTEAACEAIVRATEEAGVLLAVCHVLRYTPYTRLLKSIVDSGRIGDVVSVEHLEPVGWWHHAHSYVRGNWRREDESTFMLMAKSCHDLDWLAHVIGRQAVRVSSFGGLYEFRPERKPAGAANRCLDCSVEPDCPYSAPRIYLPFLNEPDRVWPLSVVTTDRTEEGVRNALRDGPYGRCVYACDNDVVDHQVVDIEYTGGVTASFTMTAFAPVSHRKTRVFGTRGSLDGDGESITVHDFRTGPETVRPMPAGGATADDGHGGGDQGLVDAFIEAVRTGDRSLILTNGRDSLESHRLVWAAERARRTGTVVNLEGAR
;
A
#
# COMPACT_ATOMS: atom_id res chain seq x y z
N MET A 1 15.55 -2.09 21.21
CA MET A 1 14.41 -1.19 21.04
C MET A 1 13.12 -1.95 21.28
N THR A 2 12.11 -1.30 21.82
CA THR A 2 10.80 -1.92 22.14
C THR A 2 9.71 -1.40 21.21
N VAL A 3 8.78 -2.29 20.81
CA VAL A 3 7.74 -2.01 19.81
C VAL A 3 6.37 -2.38 20.38
N ALA A 4 5.42 -1.47 20.28
CA ALA A 4 3.99 -1.73 20.49
C ALA A 4 3.30 -1.87 19.14
N ILE A 5 2.41 -2.87 19.00
CA ILE A 5 1.62 -3.09 17.80
C ILE A 5 0.18 -2.66 18.04
N VAL A 6 -0.32 -1.75 17.23
CA VAL A 6 -1.71 -1.27 17.23
C VAL A 6 -2.36 -1.75 15.92
N GLY A 7 -3.21 -2.79 16.05
CA GLY A 7 -3.76 -3.54 14.94
C GLY A 7 -2.88 -4.73 14.54
N ALA A 8 -3.29 -5.96 14.92
CA ALA A 8 -2.59 -7.21 14.62
C ALA A 8 -3.16 -7.94 13.38
N GLY A 9 -3.60 -7.18 12.39
CA GLY A 9 -3.96 -7.70 11.08
C GLY A 9 -2.73 -8.17 10.29
N SER A 10 -2.92 -8.53 9.02
CA SER A 10 -1.84 -8.99 8.13
C SER A 10 -0.63 -8.04 8.14
N ARG A 11 -0.86 -6.72 8.08
CA ARG A 11 0.22 -5.72 8.08
C ARG A 11 0.92 -5.60 9.43
N GLY A 12 0.15 -5.50 10.52
CA GLY A 12 0.73 -5.40 11.88
C GLY A 12 1.57 -6.62 12.26
N ALA A 13 1.07 -7.83 11.98
CA ALA A 13 1.80 -9.07 12.21
C ALA A 13 3.09 -9.13 11.36
N MET A 14 3.02 -8.75 10.09
CA MET A 14 4.19 -8.70 9.21
C MET A 14 5.26 -7.71 9.72
N TYR A 15 4.86 -6.51 10.15
CA TYR A 15 5.82 -5.54 10.71
C TYR A 15 6.42 -6.01 12.03
N ALA A 16 5.63 -6.66 12.89
CA ALA A 16 6.12 -7.27 14.13
C ALA A 16 7.22 -8.32 13.85
N ALA A 17 6.93 -9.25 12.95
CA ALA A 17 7.88 -10.29 12.54
C ALA A 17 9.16 -9.71 11.93
N ARG A 18 9.03 -8.73 11.00
CA ARG A 18 10.19 -8.06 10.37
C ARG A 18 11.02 -7.28 11.37
N ALA A 19 10.38 -6.54 12.29
CA ALA A 19 11.10 -5.80 13.34
C ALA A 19 11.90 -6.74 14.23
N THR A 20 11.31 -7.85 14.66
CA THR A 20 11.96 -8.85 15.48
C THR A 20 13.11 -9.54 14.73
N ALA A 21 12.90 -9.87 13.45
CA ALA A 21 13.94 -10.49 12.60
C ALA A 21 15.21 -9.65 12.45
N THR A 22 15.15 -8.33 12.67
CA THR A 22 16.36 -7.49 12.68
C THR A 22 17.33 -7.80 13.82
N GLY A 23 16.87 -8.51 14.87
CA GLY A 23 17.61 -8.69 16.12
C GLY A 23 17.82 -7.43 16.95
N LYS A 24 17.31 -6.27 16.48
CA LYS A 24 17.48 -4.95 17.12
C LYS A 24 16.22 -4.45 17.84
N ALA A 25 15.07 -5.12 17.61
CA ALA A 25 13.79 -4.75 18.19
C ALA A 25 13.05 -5.99 18.72
N ARG A 26 12.15 -5.76 19.68
CA ARG A 26 11.25 -6.78 20.23
C ARG A 26 9.87 -6.19 20.43
N VAL A 27 8.84 -6.97 20.17
CA VAL A 27 7.45 -6.61 20.48
C VAL A 27 7.22 -6.76 21.98
N VAL A 28 6.62 -5.76 22.62
CA VAL A 28 6.39 -5.72 24.06
C VAL A 28 4.96 -5.41 24.44
N ALA A 29 4.13 -4.93 23.50
CA ALA A 29 2.72 -4.63 23.74
C ALA A 29 1.92 -4.83 22.44
N VAL A 30 0.65 -5.22 22.58
CA VAL A 30 -0.28 -5.44 21.48
C VAL A 30 -1.64 -4.86 21.84
N ALA A 31 -2.24 -4.09 20.93
CA ALA A 31 -3.63 -3.66 21.00
C ALA A 31 -4.37 -4.15 19.74
N GLU A 32 -5.31 -5.09 19.91
CA GLU A 32 -6.07 -5.72 18.83
C GLU A 32 -7.40 -6.26 19.37
N PRO A 33 -8.56 -5.79 18.84
CA PRO A 33 -9.86 -6.22 19.35
C PRO A 33 -10.27 -7.64 18.93
N ARG A 34 -9.64 -8.24 17.91
CA ARG A 34 -9.99 -9.57 17.41
C ARG A 34 -9.21 -10.65 18.16
N PRO A 35 -9.85 -11.52 18.97
CA PRO A 35 -9.12 -12.43 19.87
C PRO A 35 -8.16 -13.39 19.14
N ALA A 36 -8.53 -13.87 17.96
CA ALA A 36 -7.68 -14.79 17.22
C ALA A 36 -6.39 -14.14 16.68
N ALA A 37 -6.50 -12.90 16.14
CA ALA A 37 -5.34 -12.15 15.65
C ALA A 37 -4.45 -11.69 16.81
N GLN A 38 -5.06 -11.21 17.90
CA GLN A 38 -4.37 -10.84 19.13
C GLN A 38 -3.56 -12.03 19.67
N LYS A 39 -4.23 -13.19 19.88
CA LYS A 39 -3.58 -14.40 20.40
C LYS A 39 -2.42 -14.85 19.53
N ALA A 40 -2.57 -14.88 18.22
CA ALA A 40 -1.52 -15.31 17.30
C ALA A 40 -0.24 -14.48 17.47
N LEU A 41 -0.39 -13.13 17.53
CA LEU A 41 0.74 -12.22 17.68
C LEU A 41 1.35 -12.29 19.10
N VAL A 42 0.53 -12.46 20.14
CA VAL A 42 0.98 -12.63 21.53
C VAL A 42 1.79 -13.90 21.68
N ASP A 43 1.31 -15.01 21.12
CA ASP A 43 2.01 -16.30 21.18
C ASP A 43 3.35 -16.26 20.41
N GLU A 44 3.36 -15.63 19.22
CA GLU A 44 4.57 -15.54 18.38
C GLU A 44 5.68 -14.69 19.02
N HIS A 45 5.31 -13.62 19.71
CA HIS A 45 6.26 -12.66 20.27
C HIS A 45 6.40 -12.70 21.79
N GLU A 46 5.75 -13.67 22.46
CA GLU A 46 5.79 -13.85 23.92
C GLU A 46 5.44 -12.57 24.69
N VAL A 47 4.39 -11.86 24.22
CA VAL A 47 3.95 -10.60 24.85
C VAL A 47 3.32 -10.88 26.20
N PRO A 48 3.76 -10.21 27.30
CA PRO A 48 3.23 -10.49 28.62
C PRO A 48 1.77 -10.06 28.76
N PRO A 49 0.93 -10.81 29.50
CA PRO A 49 -0.51 -10.58 29.55
C PRO A 49 -0.92 -9.15 29.99
N GLU A 50 -0.13 -8.51 30.84
CA GLU A 50 -0.35 -7.13 31.30
C GLU A 50 -0.11 -6.06 30.23
N ALA A 51 0.44 -6.43 29.06
CA ALA A 51 0.70 -5.58 27.90
C ALA A 51 -0.14 -5.97 26.67
N VAL A 52 -1.20 -6.75 26.88
CA VAL A 52 -2.16 -7.15 25.85
C VAL A 52 -3.47 -6.39 26.08
N PHE A 53 -3.96 -5.70 25.05
CA PHE A 53 -5.11 -4.81 25.13
C PHE A 53 -6.09 -5.10 23.98
N ASP A 54 -7.39 -4.92 24.26
CA ASP A 54 -8.43 -5.01 23.23
C ASP A 54 -8.59 -3.69 22.47
N ASP A 55 -8.32 -2.57 23.13
CA ASP A 55 -8.36 -1.22 22.56
C ASP A 55 -7.02 -0.51 22.80
N TRP A 56 -6.50 0.16 21.77
CA TRP A 56 -5.26 0.94 21.86
C TRP A 56 -5.34 2.08 22.91
N ARG A 57 -6.54 2.54 23.28
CA ARG A 57 -6.75 3.55 24.32
C ARG A 57 -6.34 3.03 25.69
N GLU A 58 -6.46 1.74 25.93
CA GLU A 58 -5.99 1.12 27.17
C GLU A 58 -4.47 1.17 27.31
N LEU A 59 -3.75 1.10 26.18
CA LEU A 59 -2.30 1.29 26.14
C LEU A 59 -1.92 2.70 26.62
N LEU A 60 -2.73 3.72 26.32
CA LEU A 60 -2.51 5.09 26.79
C LEU A 60 -2.74 5.27 28.31
N ALA A 61 -3.52 4.39 28.94
CA ALA A 61 -3.74 4.42 30.39
C ALA A 61 -2.50 3.94 31.17
N ARG A 62 -1.48 3.38 30.49
CA ARG A 62 -0.22 2.95 31.07
C ARG A 62 0.89 3.98 30.88
N PRO A 63 1.96 3.96 31.67
CA PRO A 63 3.23 4.61 31.29
C PRO A 63 3.68 4.14 29.92
N ARG A 64 4.47 4.97 29.20
CA ARG A 64 4.99 4.58 27.88
C ARG A 64 5.69 3.21 27.93
N LEU A 65 5.11 2.22 27.26
CA LEU A 65 5.56 0.81 27.30
C LEU A 65 6.66 0.51 26.27
N ALA A 66 6.72 1.28 25.16
CA ALA A 66 7.63 1.02 24.07
C ALA A 66 8.26 2.30 23.51
N ASP A 67 9.37 2.14 22.77
CA ASP A 67 10.02 3.23 22.06
C ASP A 67 9.24 3.62 20.80
N VAL A 68 8.64 2.63 20.15
CA VAL A 68 7.95 2.73 18.86
C VAL A 68 6.54 2.18 18.95
N ALA A 69 5.60 2.80 18.24
CA ALA A 69 4.31 2.23 17.93
C ALA A 69 4.20 1.98 16.40
N VAL A 70 3.83 0.77 16.03
CA VAL A 70 3.40 0.41 14.68
C VAL A 70 1.89 0.52 14.65
N ILE A 71 1.35 1.38 13.78
CA ILE A 71 -0.10 1.58 13.64
C ILE A 71 -0.53 0.97 12.31
N ALA A 72 -1.30 -0.11 12.38
CA ALA A 72 -1.77 -0.90 11.24
C ALA A 72 -3.26 -1.28 11.41
N THR A 73 -4.06 -0.32 11.89
CA THR A 73 -5.52 -0.37 11.99
C THR A 73 -6.17 -0.22 10.60
N GLN A 74 -7.49 -0.04 10.54
CA GLN A 74 -8.17 0.33 9.29
C GLN A 74 -7.87 1.79 8.94
N ASP A 75 -7.93 2.11 7.64
CA ASP A 75 -7.52 3.41 7.08
C ASP A 75 -8.14 4.63 7.79
N GLN A 76 -9.42 4.52 8.19
CA GLN A 76 -10.14 5.59 8.90
C GLN A 76 -9.75 5.73 10.38
N GLU A 77 -9.10 4.73 10.94
CA GLU A 77 -8.73 4.67 12.37
C GLU A 77 -7.27 5.04 12.63
N HIS A 78 -6.54 5.57 11.65
CA HIS A 78 -5.13 5.92 11.79
C HIS A 78 -4.91 7.18 12.62
N MET A 79 -5.78 8.20 12.48
CA MET A 79 -5.52 9.55 13.00
C MET A 79 -5.41 9.60 14.52
N GLU A 80 -6.40 9.07 15.23
CA GLU A 80 -6.45 9.19 16.70
C GLU A 80 -5.25 8.50 17.39
N PRO A 81 -4.97 7.20 17.11
CA PRO A 81 -3.82 6.55 17.73
C PRO A 81 -2.49 7.21 17.34
N ALA A 82 -2.34 7.70 16.09
CA ALA A 82 -1.13 8.37 15.68
C ALA A 82 -0.86 9.65 16.49
N ILE A 83 -1.89 10.48 16.67
CA ILE A 83 -1.77 11.74 17.43
C ILE A 83 -1.49 11.46 18.92
N GLU A 84 -2.27 10.57 19.53
CA GLU A 84 -2.17 10.33 20.98
C GLU A 84 -0.87 9.60 21.35
N LEU A 85 -0.42 8.64 20.54
CA LEU A 85 0.85 7.97 20.77
C LEU A 85 2.06 8.90 20.51
N ALA A 86 1.98 9.77 19.50
CA ALA A 86 2.99 10.81 19.29
C ALA A 86 3.15 11.72 20.51
N ARG A 87 2.03 12.21 21.06
CA ARG A 87 2.00 13.04 22.30
C ARG A 87 2.59 12.34 23.51
N ARG A 88 2.55 11.00 23.54
CA ARG A 88 3.18 10.18 24.59
C ARG A 88 4.65 9.88 24.30
N GLY A 89 5.21 10.42 23.22
CA GLY A 89 6.63 10.30 22.86
C GLY A 89 6.99 8.98 22.14
N TYR A 90 6.01 8.25 21.59
CA TYR A 90 6.30 7.11 20.75
C TYR A 90 6.78 7.59 19.36
N HIS A 91 7.83 7.01 18.82
CA HIS A 91 8.13 7.09 17.39
C HIS A 91 7.11 6.25 16.63
N LEU A 92 6.68 6.68 15.44
CA LEU A 92 5.57 6.07 14.73
C LEU A 92 6.00 5.45 13.40
N LEU A 93 5.66 4.17 13.20
CA LEU A 93 5.57 3.52 11.90
C LEU A 93 4.09 3.37 11.57
N LEU A 94 3.59 4.16 10.59
CA LEU A 94 2.18 4.30 10.29
C LEU A 94 1.84 3.71 8.92
N GLU A 95 0.89 2.77 8.88
CA GLU A 95 0.41 2.20 7.61
C GLU A 95 -0.19 3.28 6.70
N LYS A 96 -0.09 3.00 5.39
CA LYS A 96 -0.69 3.85 4.36
C LYS A 96 -2.17 3.43 4.09
N PRO A 97 -3.00 4.38 3.66
CA PRO A 97 -2.74 5.83 3.59
C PRO A 97 -2.58 6.41 4.98
N MET A 98 -1.79 7.48 5.12
CA MET A 98 -1.54 8.11 6.44
C MET A 98 -2.85 8.44 7.18
N ALA A 99 -3.85 8.95 6.45
CA ALA A 99 -5.24 9.06 6.86
C ALA A 99 -6.13 9.23 5.61
N THR A 100 -7.45 9.20 5.79
CA THR A 100 -8.42 9.29 4.69
C THR A 100 -8.80 10.74 4.32
N THR A 101 -8.39 11.72 5.13
CA THR A 101 -8.63 13.16 4.85
C THR A 101 -7.36 13.99 5.01
N GLU A 102 -7.26 15.08 4.25
CA GLU A 102 -6.12 16.00 4.30
C GLU A 102 -5.93 16.59 5.70
N ALA A 103 -7.01 17.07 6.32
CA ALA A 103 -6.99 17.63 7.67
C ALA A 103 -6.49 16.63 8.72
N ALA A 104 -6.82 15.35 8.59
CA ALA A 104 -6.32 14.31 9.48
C ALA A 104 -4.82 14.07 9.29
N CYS A 105 -4.34 14.05 8.04
CA CYS A 105 -2.91 13.95 7.75
C CYS A 105 -2.13 15.15 8.30
N GLU A 106 -2.63 16.37 8.12
CA GLU A 106 -2.03 17.58 8.70
C GLU A 106 -1.96 17.53 10.23
N ALA A 107 -3.03 17.02 10.87
CA ALA A 107 -3.07 16.86 12.32
C ALA A 107 -2.02 15.86 12.83
N ILE A 108 -1.84 14.73 12.12
CA ILE A 108 -0.80 13.73 12.43
C ILE A 108 0.60 14.34 12.29
N VAL A 109 0.88 15.01 11.16
CA VAL A 109 2.18 15.64 10.91
C VAL A 109 2.49 16.65 12.00
N ARG A 110 1.55 17.55 12.29
CA ARG A 110 1.71 18.56 13.36
C ARG A 110 1.98 17.93 14.72
N ALA A 111 1.18 16.93 15.13
CA ALA A 111 1.34 16.27 16.42
C ALA A 111 2.71 15.59 16.57
N THR A 112 3.20 14.95 15.52
CA THR A 112 4.52 14.28 15.53
C THR A 112 5.68 15.28 15.56
N GLU A 113 5.55 16.44 14.88
CA GLU A 113 6.52 17.52 14.91
C GLU A 113 6.55 18.21 16.27
N GLU A 114 5.39 18.55 16.84
CA GLU A 114 5.27 19.15 18.16
C GLU A 114 5.84 18.25 19.27
N ALA A 115 5.63 16.94 19.17
CA ALA A 115 6.19 15.96 20.09
C ALA A 115 7.69 15.65 19.83
N GLY A 116 8.27 16.09 18.71
CA GLY A 116 9.64 15.82 18.33
C GLY A 116 9.95 14.37 17.98
N VAL A 117 8.92 13.55 17.76
CA VAL A 117 9.06 12.12 17.44
C VAL A 117 9.29 11.88 15.95
N LEU A 118 9.82 10.71 15.60
CA LEU A 118 9.96 10.26 14.22
C LEU A 118 8.63 9.68 13.73
N LEU A 119 8.25 10.02 12.51
CA LEU A 119 7.14 9.42 11.77
C LEU A 119 7.67 8.89 10.44
N ALA A 120 7.44 7.61 10.18
CA ALA A 120 7.57 6.99 8.87
C ALA A 120 6.21 6.47 8.42
N VAL A 121 5.76 6.89 7.25
CA VAL A 121 4.56 6.35 6.60
C VAL A 121 4.97 5.19 5.69
N CYS A 122 4.19 4.12 5.67
CA CYS A 122 4.53 2.87 4.99
C CYS A 122 4.43 2.93 3.46
N HIS A 123 5.02 3.97 2.84
CA HIS A 123 5.28 4.02 1.40
C HIS A 123 6.50 3.16 1.05
N VAL A 124 6.35 1.87 1.20
CA VAL A 124 7.41 0.86 1.16
C VAL A 124 8.17 0.80 -0.16
N LEU A 125 7.56 1.25 -1.26
CA LEU A 125 8.18 1.21 -2.59
C LEU A 125 9.48 2.03 -2.68
N ARG A 126 9.61 3.10 -1.92
CA ARG A 126 10.86 3.90 -1.88
C ARG A 126 12.06 3.10 -1.35
N TYR A 127 11.81 2.05 -0.58
CA TYR A 127 12.86 1.25 0.10
C TYR A 127 13.23 -0.03 -0.65
N THR A 128 12.56 -0.34 -1.77
CA THR A 128 12.90 -1.53 -2.55
C THR A 128 14.31 -1.40 -3.17
N PRO A 129 15.09 -2.49 -3.26
CA PRO A 129 16.35 -2.48 -4.00
C PRO A 129 16.19 -2.00 -5.45
N TYR A 130 15.05 -2.34 -6.08
CA TYR A 130 14.71 -1.88 -7.42
C TYR A 130 14.60 -0.36 -7.50
N THR A 131 13.84 0.27 -6.60
CA THR A 131 13.69 1.74 -6.58
C THR A 131 15.01 2.44 -6.28
N ARG A 132 15.79 1.92 -5.33
CA ARG A 132 17.11 2.46 -5.02
C ARG A 132 18.04 2.43 -6.22
N LEU A 133 18.07 1.31 -6.96
CA LEU A 133 18.86 1.19 -8.17
C LEU A 133 18.38 2.17 -9.25
N LEU A 134 17.07 2.20 -9.54
CA LEU A 134 16.49 3.11 -10.53
C LEU A 134 16.79 4.56 -10.20
N LYS A 135 16.56 4.97 -8.94
CA LYS A 135 16.85 6.33 -8.46
C LYS A 135 18.33 6.67 -8.58
N SER A 136 19.22 5.73 -8.24
CA SER A 136 20.67 5.97 -8.39
C SER A 136 21.08 6.20 -9.84
N ILE A 137 20.47 5.52 -10.82
CA ILE A 137 20.73 5.73 -12.23
C ILE A 137 20.22 7.12 -12.66
N VAL A 138 19.01 7.49 -12.24
CA VAL A 138 18.45 8.83 -12.51
C VAL A 138 19.34 9.92 -11.92
N ASP A 139 19.70 9.82 -10.65
CA ASP A 139 20.49 10.83 -9.92
C ASP A 139 21.93 10.92 -10.42
N SER A 140 22.48 9.85 -10.99
CA SER A 140 23.82 9.89 -11.61
C SER A 140 23.89 10.76 -12.86
N GLY A 141 22.73 11.19 -13.41
CA GLY A 141 22.63 11.93 -14.64
C GLY A 141 22.98 11.10 -15.91
N ARG A 142 23.02 9.78 -15.78
CA ARG A 142 23.35 8.86 -16.90
C ARG A 142 22.41 9.04 -18.09
N ILE A 143 21.11 9.26 -17.81
CA ILE A 143 20.10 9.54 -18.84
C ILE A 143 19.88 11.04 -19.10
N GLY A 144 20.67 11.90 -18.47
CA GLY A 144 20.47 13.37 -18.50
C GLY A 144 19.35 13.81 -17.57
N ASP A 145 18.75 14.97 -17.86
CA ASP A 145 17.60 15.49 -17.10
C ASP A 145 16.35 14.66 -17.46
N VAL A 146 15.56 14.30 -16.45
CA VAL A 146 14.27 13.63 -16.67
C VAL A 146 13.32 14.61 -17.35
N VAL A 147 12.69 14.17 -18.43
CA VAL A 147 11.71 14.94 -19.22
C VAL A 147 10.30 14.43 -18.98
N SER A 148 10.12 13.09 -19.04
CA SER A 148 8.82 12.48 -18.76
C SER A 148 8.94 11.08 -18.18
N VAL A 149 7.86 10.61 -17.50
CA VAL A 149 7.75 9.28 -16.91
C VAL A 149 6.42 8.65 -17.29
N GLU A 150 6.44 7.39 -17.68
CA GLU A 150 5.26 6.53 -17.78
C GLU A 150 5.31 5.48 -16.67
N HIS A 151 4.20 5.30 -15.94
CA HIS A 151 4.14 4.35 -14.84
C HIS A 151 2.81 3.59 -14.84
N LEU A 152 2.87 2.27 -14.70
CA LEU A 152 1.70 1.39 -14.69
C LEU A 152 1.68 0.56 -13.40
N GLU A 153 0.57 0.65 -12.66
CA GLU A 153 0.19 -0.30 -11.61
C GLU A 153 -0.79 -1.34 -12.16
N PRO A 154 -0.34 -2.56 -12.46
CA PRO A 154 -1.20 -3.66 -12.87
C PRO A 154 -1.74 -4.37 -11.62
N VAL A 155 -2.81 -3.84 -11.02
CA VAL A 155 -3.41 -4.38 -9.77
C VAL A 155 -3.70 -5.87 -9.91
N GLY A 156 -4.16 -6.28 -11.08
CA GLY A 156 -4.48 -7.66 -11.42
C GLY A 156 -5.95 -8.00 -11.18
N TRP A 157 -6.50 -8.76 -12.12
CA TRP A 157 -7.94 -9.04 -12.24
C TRP A 157 -8.53 -9.72 -11.00
N TRP A 158 -7.84 -10.71 -10.43
CA TRP A 158 -8.32 -11.44 -9.27
C TRP A 158 -8.06 -10.67 -7.97
N HIS A 159 -6.93 -9.93 -7.87
CA HIS A 159 -6.60 -9.11 -6.72
C HIS A 159 -7.60 -7.96 -6.57
N HIS A 160 -7.93 -7.29 -7.68
CA HIS A 160 -8.96 -6.25 -7.66
C HIS A 160 -10.32 -6.81 -7.24
N ALA A 161 -10.75 -7.95 -7.84
CA ALA A 161 -11.99 -8.62 -7.48
C ALA A 161 -12.03 -9.06 -5.99
N HIS A 162 -10.88 -9.46 -5.44
CA HIS A 162 -10.73 -9.83 -4.03
C HIS A 162 -10.85 -8.61 -3.11
N SER A 163 -10.00 -7.60 -3.30
CA SER A 163 -9.81 -6.51 -2.35
C SER A 163 -10.79 -5.36 -2.53
N TYR A 164 -11.10 -4.99 -3.78
CA TYR A 164 -11.79 -3.76 -4.15
C TYR A 164 -13.22 -3.98 -4.70
N VAL A 165 -13.65 -5.25 -4.82
CA VAL A 165 -15.04 -5.60 -5.18
C VAL A 165 -15.72 -6.36 -4.05
N ARG A 166 -15.06 -7.37 -3.44
CA ARG A 166 -15.61 -8.21 -2.37
C ARG A 166 -15.12 -7.85 -0.99
N GLY A 167 -13.91 -7.28 -0.90
CA GLY A 167 -13.17 -7.03 0.32
C GLY A 167 -13.42 -5.67 0.97
N ASN A 168 -12.57 -5.32 1.92
CA ASN A 168 -12.74 -4.17 2.80
C ASN A 168 -12.58 -2.80 2.09
N TRP A 169 -11.91 -2.76 0.95
CA TRP A 169 -11.67 -1.53 0.18
C TRP A 169 -12.67 -1.35 -0.98
N ARG A 170 -13.82 -2.05 -0.94
CA ARG A 170 -14.82 -2.01 -2.00
C ARG A 170 -15.66 -0.73 -2.03
N ARG A 171 -15.75 -0.02 -0.90
CA ARG A 171 -16.56 1.19 -0.74
C ARG A 171 -15.74 2.36 -0.24
N GLU A 172 -15.98 3.52 -0.85
CA GLU A 172 -15.28 4.74 -0.46
C GLU A 172 -15.67 5.23 0.95
N ASP A 173 -16.92 5.04 1.35
CA ASP A 173 -17.41 5.45 2.67
C ASP A 173 -16.97 4.52 3.81
N GLU A 174 -16.60 3.27 3.50
CA GLU A 174 -16.07 2.30 4.48
C GLU A 174 -14.54 2.37 4.60
N SER A 175 -13.85 2.83 3.57
CA SER A 175 -12.39 2.98 3.54
C SER A 175 -12.01 4.33 2.94
N THR A 176 -11.69 4.36 1.64
CA THR A 176 -11.41 5.55 0.84
C THR A 176 -11.47 5.20 -0.66
N PHE A 177 -11.35 6.19 -1.55
CA PHE A 177 -11.33 5.95 -3.00
C PHE A 177 -10.07 5.18 -3.45
N MET A 178 -10.19 4.46 -4.58
CA MET A 178 -9.18 3.50 -5.05
C MET A 178 -7.78 4.07 -5.18
N LEU A 179 -7.64 5.29 -5.71
CA LEU A 179 -6.32 5.91 -5.90
C LEU A 179 -5.61 6.14 -4.55
N MET A 180 -6.35 6.45 -3.48
CA MET A 180 -5.81 6.60 -2.13
C MET A 180 -5.54 5.24 -1.49
N ALA A 181 -6.49 4.31 -1.54
CA ALA A 181 -6.36 3.00 -0.90
C ALA A 181 -5.20 2.18 -1.48
N LYS A 182 -4.99 2.25 -2.80
CA LYS A 182 -3.98 1.44 -3.51
C LYS A 182 -2.82 2.26 -4.05
N SER A 183 -3.08 3.25 -4.89
CA SER A 183 -2.07 3.88 -5.74
C SER A 183 -1.47 5.17 -5.15
N CYS A 184 -1.77 5.50 -3.89
CA CYS A 184 -0.99 6.50 -3.16
C CYS A 184 0.50 6.13 -3.12
N HIS A 185 0.82 4.83 -3.10
CA HIS A 185 2.19 4.33 -3.28
C HIS A 185 2.83 4.80 -4.59
N ASP A 186 2.06 4.79 -5.69
CA ASP A 186 2.58 5.04 -7.04
C ASP A 186 2.80 6.53 -7.27
N LEU A 187 1.87 7.38 -6.81
CA LEU A 187 2.03 8.82 -6.89
C LEU A 187 3.16 9.31 -5.97
N ASP A 188 3.29 8.72 -4.80
CA ASP A 188 4.42 8.94 -3.88
C ASP A 188 5.76 8.52 -4.51
N TRP A 189 5.79 7.36 -5.16
CA TRP A 189 6.95 6.85 -5.85
C TRP A 189 7.38 7.74 -7.02
N LEU A 190 6.42 8.21 -7.83
CA LEU A 190 6.68 9.16 -8.92
C LEU A 190 7.31 10.46 -8.41
N ALA A 191 6.75 11.04 -7.34
CA ALA A 191 7.29 12.24 -6.72
C ALA A 191 8.74 12.00 -6.23
N HIS A 192 9.01 10.85 -5.62
CA HIS A 192 10.35 10.48 -5.15
C HIS A 192 11.35 10.30 -6.29
N VAL A 193 10.98 9.60 -7.36
CA VAL A 193 11.89 9.33 -8.49
C VAL A 193 12.18 10.60 -9.28
N ILE A 194 11.16 11.40 -9.56
CA ILE A 194 11.28 12.66 -10.30
C ILE A 194 12.03 13.73 -9.45
N GLY A 195 11.79 13.74 -8.13
CA GLY A 195 12.44 14.67 -7.20
C GLY A 195 12.03 16.14 -7.43
N ARG A 196 10.81 16.37 -7.94
CA ARG A 196 10.26 17.70 -8.22
C ARG A 196 8.85 17.82 -7.64
N GLN A 197 8.42 19.05 -7.38
CA GLN A 197 7.08 19.35 -6.89
C GLN A 197 6.05 19.28 -8.02
N ALA A 198 4.93 18.60 -7.79
CA ALA A 198 3.80 18.58 -8.73
C ALA A 198 3.11 19.95 -8.78
N VAL A 199 2.77 20.41 -9.98
CA VAL A 199 2.19 21.75 -10.25
C VAL A 199 0.71 21.65 -10.57
N ARG A 200 0.34 20.68 -11.42
CA ARG A 200 -1.06 20.45 -11.82
C ARG A 200 -1.28 19.01 -12.23
N VAL A 201 -2.54 18.59 -12.15
CA VAL A 201 -2.92 17.21 -12.42
C VAL A 201 -4.25 17.16 -13.15
N SER A 202 -4.39 16.20 -14.08
CA SER A 202 -5.65 15.76 -14.66
C SER A 202 -5.83 14.27 -14.44
N SER A 203 -7.08 13.79 -14.42
CA SER A 203 -7.37 12.39 -14.20
C SER A 203 -8.68 11.95 -14.80
N PHE A 204 -8.70 10.72 -15.34
CA PHE A 204 -9.88 10.06 -15.90
C PHE A 204 -9.93 8.63 -15.40
N GLY A 205 -11.13 8.10 -15.16
CA GLY A 205 -11.32 6.74 -14.70
C GLY A 205 -12.74 6.52 -14.18
N GLY A 206 -13.09 5.28 -13.93
CA GLY A 206 -14.43 4.93 -13.48
C GLY A 206 -14.56 3.46 -13.09
N LEU A 207 -15.75 3.08 -12.67
CA LEU A 207 -16.16 1.71 -12.47
C LEU A 207 -16.79 1.22 -13.78
N TYR A 208 -16.04 0.44 -14.54
CA TYR A 208 -16.46 0.01 -15.88
C TYR A 208 -17.09 -1.39 -15.87
N GLU A 209 -16.44 -2.35 -15.25
CA GLU A 209 -16.81 -3.77 -15.33
C GLU A 209 -17.62 -4.25 -14.12
N PHE A 210 -17.18 -3.99 -12.90
CA PHE A 210 -17.75 -4.60 -11.69
C PHE A 210 -19.02 -3.92 -11.21
N ARG A 211 -20.08 -3.96 -12.02
CA ARG A 211 -21.36 -3.29 -11.80
C ARG A 211 -22.55 -4.12 -12.31
N PRO A 212 -23.77 -3.94 -11.77
CA PRO A 212 -24.95 -4.75 -12.10
C PRO A 212 -25.28 -4.82 -13.58
N GLU A 213 -25.06 -3.75 -14.34
CA GLU A 213 -25.38 -3.65 -15.78
C GLU A 213 -24.49 -4.57 -16.64
N ARG A 214 -23.35 -5.02 -16.10
CA ARG A 214 -22.43 -5.94 -16.74
C ARG A 214 -22.65 -7.40 -16.35
N LYS A 215 -23.62 -7.67 -15.47
CA LYS A 215 -23.90 -9.02 -14.99
C LYS A 215 -24.33 -9.92 -16.15
N PRO A 216 -23.63 -11.05 -16.42
CA PRO A 216 -24.01 -11.97 -17.48
C PRO A 216 -25.41 -12.55 -17.26
N ALA A 217 -26.12 -12.78 -18.37
CA ALA A 217 -27.43 -13.44 -18.31
C ALA A 217 -27.29 -14.83 -17.67
N GLY A 218 -28.19 -15.16 -16.74
CA GLY A 218 -28.16 -16.42 -15.99
C GLY A 218 -27.17 -16.43 -14.79
N ALA A 219 -26.41 -15.38 -14.56
CA ALA A 219 -25.53 -15.31 -13.40
C ALA A 219 -26.32 -15.16 -12.09
N ALA A 220 -25.98 -15.99 -11.09
CA ALA A 220 -26.54 -15.90 -9.74
C ALA A 220 -25.88 -14.76 -8.92
N ASN A 221 -26.34 -14.56 -7.68
CA ASN A 221 -25.73 -13.56 -6.78
C ASN A 221 -24.51 -14.11 -6.02
N ARG A 222 -24.31 -15.43 -6.05
CA ARG A 222 -23.15 -16.11 -5.44
C ARG A 222 -22.54 -17.09 -6.43
N CYS A 223 -21.21 -17.22 -6.38
CA CYS A 223 -20.48 -18.03 -7.35
C CYS A 223 -20.79 -19.53 -7.25
N LEU A 224 -21.03 -20.06 -6.04
CA LEU A 224 -21.30 -21.48 -5.84
C LEU A 224 -22.67 -21.93 -6.41
N ASP A 225 -23.59 -20.99 -6.59
CA ASP A 225 -24.94 -21.24 -7.12
C ASP A 225 -25.08 -20.80 -8.58
N CYS A 226 -23.98 -20.40 -9.23
CA CYS A 226 -24.01 -19.69 -10.50
C CYS A 226 -23.84 -20.68 -11.68
N SER A 227 -24.80 -20.71 -12.60
CA SER A 227 -24.75 -21.59 -13.78
C SER A 227 -23.70 -21.15 -14.80
N VAL A 228 -23.28 -19.89 -14.80
CA VAL A 228 -22.23 -19.35 -15.69
C VAL A 228 -20.85 -19.33 -15.02
N GLU A 229 -20.72 -19.89 -13.81
CA GLU A 229 -19.47 -19.92 -13.05
C GLU A 229 -18.28 -20.52 -13.83
N PRO A 230 -18.47 -21.65 -14.58
CA PRO A 230 -17.35 -22.28 -15.30
C PRO A 230 -16.63 -21.37 -16.31
N ASP A 231 -17.35 -20.42 -16.90
CA ASP A 231 -16.80 -19.48 -17.90
C ASP A 231 -16.48 -18.10 -17.31
N CYS A 232 -16.80 -17.88 -16.03
CA CYS A 232 -16.58 -16.58 -15.38
C CYS A 232 -15.11 -16.40 -14.99
N PRO A 233 -14.41 -15.36 -15.50
CA PRO A 233 -13.02 -15.10 -15.11
C PRO A 233 -12.91 -14.73 -13.61
N TYR A 234 -13.98 -14.18 -13.01
CA TYR A 234 -14.01 -13.72 -11.63
C TYR A 234 -14.65 -14.73 -10.66
N SER A 235 -14.77 -16.01 -11.06
CA SER A 235 -15.29 -17.08 -10.22
C SER A 235 -14.53 -17.16 -8.90
N ALA A 236 -15.25 -17.11 -7.77
CA ALA A 236 -14.62 -17.22 -6.45
C ALA A 236 -13.94 -18.58 -6.23
N PRO A 237 -14.55 -19.74 -6.58
CA PRO A 237 -13.86 -21.03 -6.56
C PRO A 237 -12.57 -21.03 -7.39
N ARG A 238 -12.59 -20.47 -8.60
CA ARG A 238 -11.42 -20.39 -9.49
C ARG A 238 -10.31 -19.51 -8.91
N ILE A 239 -10.67 -18.46 -8.20
CA ILE A 239 -9.69 -17.57 -7.54
C ILE A 239 -9.09 -18.24 -6.32
N TYR A 240 -9.91 -18.81 -5.41
CA TYR A 240 -9.45 -19.15 -4.07
C TYR A 240 -8.98 -20.60 -3.90
N LEU A 241 -9.62 -21.58 -4.57
CA LEU A 241 -9.23 -22.98 -4.39
C LEU A 241 -7.81 -23.32 -4.81
N PRO A 242 -7.22 -22.71 -5.88
CA PRO A 242 -5.84 -22.97 -6.25
C PRO A 242 -4.82 -22.63 -5.15
N PHE A 243 -5.09 -21.62 -4.29
CA PHE A 243 -4.20 -21.25 -3.19
C PHE A 243 -4.10 -22.31 -2.08
N LEU A 244 -4.96 -23.31 -2.07
CA LEU A 244 -4.80 -24.48 -1.19
C LEU A 244 -3.57 -25.31 -1.53
N ASN A 245 -3.09 -25.25 -2.78
CA ASN A 245 -1.87 -25.91 -3.24
C ASN A 245 -0.59 -25.10 -2.97
N GLU A 246 -0.73 -23.91 -2.40
CA GLU A 246 0.37 -23.00 -2.05
C GLU A 246 0.42 -22.82 -0.52
N PRO A 247 0.92 -23.84 0.26
CA PRO A 247 0.81 -23.84 1.72
C PRO A 247 1.53 -22.66 2.39
N ASP A 248 2.63 -22.22 1.80
CA ASP A 248 3.45 -21.11 2.32
C ASP A 248 2.83 -19.74 2.00
N ARG A 249 1.87 -19.69 1.06
CA ARG A 249 1.17 -18.47 0.70
C ARG A 249 -0.09 -18.29 1.56
N VAL A 250 -0.02 -17.37 2.50
CA VAL A 250 -1.08 -17.14 3.49
C VAL A 250 -2.23 -16.34 2.89
N TRP A 251 -1.91 -15.22 2.22
CA TRP A 251 -2.91 -14.38 1.55
C TRP A 251 -3.15 -14.87 0.11
N PRO A 252 -4.39 -14.86 -0.44
CA PRO A 252 -5.59 -14.21 0.09
C PRO A 252 -6.46 -15.08 1.01
N LEU A 253 -6.14 -16.37 1.22
CA LEU A 253 -7.01 -17.27 1.98
C LEU A 253 -7.17 -16.86 3.45
N SER A 254 -6.15 -16.29 4.08
CA SER A 254 -6.17 -15.87 5.50
C SER A 254 -7.25 -14.85 5.84
N VAL A 255 -7.72 -14.07 4.85
CA VAL A 255 -8.84 -13.14 5.04
C VAL A 255 -10.19 -13.71 4.61
N VAL A 256 -10.20 -14.87 3.94
CA VAL A 256 -11.41 -15.60 3.54
C VAL A 256 -11.84 -16.56 4.64
N THR A 257 -10.90 -17.35 5.16
CA THR A 257 -11.15 -18.35 6.21
C THR A 257 -9.84 -18.74 6.92
N THR A 258 -9.94 -19.11 8.19
CA THR A 258 -8.87 -19.76 8.95
C THR A 258 -8.80 -21.29 8.69
N ASP A 259 -9.89 -21.90 8.20
CA ASP A 259 -9.95 -23.30 7.79
C ASP A 259 -9.47 -23.42 6.34
N ARG A 260 -8.20 -23.84 6.18
CA ARG A 260 -7.54 -24.02 4.88
C ARG A 260 -7.79 -25.40 4.25
N THR A 261 -8.95 -26.00 4.50
CA THR A 261 -9.44 -27.16 3.75
C THR A 261 -10.33 -26.71 2.59
N GLU A 262 -10.52 -27.57 1.58
CA GLU A 262 -11.44 -27.25 0.48
C GLU A 262 -12.87 -27.02 1.00
N GLU A 263 -13.29 -27.81 1.98
CA GLU A 263 -14.62 -27.66 2.62
C GLU A 263 -14.72 -26.32 3.35
N GLY A 264 -13.71 -25.96 4.14
CA GLY A 264 -13.64 -24.68 4.86
C GLY A 264 -13.71 -23.48 3.92
N VAL A 265 -12.93 -23.51 2.82
CA VAL A 265 -12.99 -22.46 1.79
C VAL A 265 -14.36 -22.39 1.14
N ARG A 266 -14.96 -23.54 0.73
CA ARG A 266 -16.30 -23.57 0.13
C ARG A 266 -17.38 -23.06 1.08
N ASN A 267 -17.31 -23.39 2.36
CA ASN A 267 -18.24 -22.89 3.38
C ASN A 267 -18.09 -21.35 3.53
N ALA A 268 -16.88 -20.84 3.63
CA ALA A 268 -16.62 -19.41 3.67
C ALA A 268 -17.12 -18.67 2.41
N LEU A 269 -16.99 -19.29 1.23
CA LEU A 269 -17.53 -18.73 -0.01
C LEU A 269 -19.07 -18.83 -0.09
N ARG A 270 -19.70 -19.80 0.57
CA ARG A 270 -21.14 -19.91 0.60
C ARG A 270 -21.78 -18.76 1.37
N ASP A 271 -21.24 -18.42 2.53
CA ASP A 271 -21.87 -17.50 3.47
C ASP A 271 -21.18 -16.12 3.52
N GLY A 272 -19.86 -16.07 3.35
CA GLY A 272 -19.04 -14.88 3.48
C GLY A 272 -19.05 -13.95 2.26
N PRO A 273 -18.44 -12.76 2.38
CA PRO A 273 -18.45 -11.75 1.32
C PRO A 273 -17.69 -12.18 0.07
N TYR A 274 -16.65 -13.00 0.21
CA TYR A 274 -15.76 -13.39 -0.89
C TYR A 274 -16.40 -14.35 -1.91
N GLY A 275 -17.53 -14.96 -1.60
CA GLY A 275 -18.30 -15.80 -2.55
C GLY A 275 -19.35 -15.04 -3.35
N ARG A 276 -19.54 -13.72 -3.13
CA ARG A 276 -20.50 -12.91 -3.89
C ARG A 276 -20.09 -12.79 -5.35
N CYS A 277 -21.08 -12.71 -6.23
CA CYS A 277 -20.86 -12.36 -7.63
C CYS A 277 -20.30 -10.94 -7.72
N VAL A 278 -19.23 -10.72 -8.48
CA VAL A 278 -18.58 -9.40 -8.62
C VAL A 278 -19.52 -8.34 -9.22
N TYR A 279 -20.54 -8.75 -9.95
CA TYR A 279 -21.56 -7.89 -10.55
C TYR A 279 -22.76 -7.62 -9.61
N ALA A 280 -22.76 -8.23 -8.42
CA ALA A 280 -23.82 -8.09 -7.42
C ALA A 280 -23.23 -7.62 -6.06
N CYS A 281 -22.02 -7.12 -6.07
CA CYS A 281 -21.41 -6.45 -4.93
C CYS A 281 -21.87 -4.99 -4.85
N ASP A 282 -21.64 -4.40 -3.69
CA ASP A 282 -21.97 -3.01 -3.35
C ASP A 282 -20.76 -2.08 -3.49
N ASN A 283 -19.78 -2.48 -4.30
CA ASN A 283 -18.56 -1.71 -4.57
C ASN A 283 -18.87 -0.46 -5.41
N ASP A 284 -18.16 0.63 -5.10
CA ASP A 284 -18.27 1.93 -5.78
C ASP A 284 -16.91 2.51 -6.21
N VAL A 285 -15.80 1.86 -5.83
CA VAL A 285 -14.46 2.30 -6.22
C VAL A 285 -14.17 2.02 -7.69
N VAL A 286 -13.32 2.83 -8.31
CA VAL A 286 -12.96 2.69 -9.73
C VAL A 286 -12.14 1.43 -10.00
N ASP A 287 -12.30 0.83 -11.20
CA ASP A 287 -11.54 -0.34 -11.63
C ASP A 287 -10.39 -0.01 -12.61
N HIS A 288 -10.35 1.25 -13.09
CA HIS A 288 -9.26 1.81 -13.87
C HIS A 288 -9.18 3.32 -13.67
N GLN A 289 -7.97 3.87 -13.71
CA GLN A 289 -7.74 5.31 -13.60
C GLN A 289 -6.43 5.70 -14.28
N VAL A 290 -6.44 6.80 -15.03
CA VAL A 290 -5.26 7.46 -15.60
C VAL A 290 -5.08 8.80 -14.90
N VAL A 291 -3.84 9.15 -14.60
CA VAL A 291 -3.46 10.42 -13.97
C VAL A 291 -2.28 11.02 -14.72
N ASP A 292 -2.45 12.22 -15.26
CA ASP A 292 -1.38 12.98 -15.89
C ASP A 292 -0.97 14.13 -14.98
N ILE A 293 0.33 14.23 -14.72
CA ILE A 293 0.91 15.16 -13.75
C ILE A 293 1.96 16.03 -14.44
N GLU A 294 1.93 17.32 -14.19
CA GLU A 294 3.04 18.23 -14.51
C GLU A 294 3.77 18.61 -13.22
N TYR A 295 5.09 18.53 -13.27
CA TYR A 295 5.99 18.93 -12.20
C TYR A 295 6.73 20.22 -12.55
N THR A 296 7.30 20.87 -11.53
CA THR A 296 8.13 22.10 -11.73
C THR A 296 9.23 21.84 -12.76
N GLY A 297 9.46 22.86 -13.62
CA GLY A 297 10.41 22.76 -14.71
C GLY A 297 9.90 22.02 -15.95
N GLY A 298 8.58 21.73 -16.01
CA GLY A 298 7.93 21.16 -17.21
C GLY A 298 8.08 19.63 -17.35
N VAL A 299 8.56 18.94 -16.32
CA VAL A 299 8.59 17.47 -16.31
C VAL A 299 7.17 16.93 -16.20
N THR A 300 6.87 15.88 -16.96
CA THR A 300 5.53 15.27 -16.95
C THR A 300 5.57 13.82 -16.52
N ALA A 301 4.47 13.32 -15.94
CA ALA A 301 4.28 11.90 -15.71
C ALA A 301 2.86 11.48 -16.10
N SER A 302 2.75 10.29 -16.70
CA SER A 302 1.48 9.61 -16.96
C SER A 302 1.45 8.33 -16.13
N PHE A 303 0.44 8.20 -15.28
CA PHE A 303 0.21 7.04 -14.43
C PHE A 303 -1.07 6.32 -14.85
N THR A 304 -1.02 5.01 -14.94
CA THR A 304 -2.19 4.17 -15.20
C THR A 304 -2.33 3.11 -14.10
N MET A 305 -3.50 3.06 -13.48
CA MET A 305 -3.93 1.96 -12.62
C MET A 305 -5.01 1.16 -13.34
N THR A 306 -4.89 -0.17 -13.35
CA THR A 306 -5.90 -1.03 -13.97
C THR A 306 -6.10 -2.35 -13.23
N ALA A 307 -7.38 -2.73 -13.08
CA ALA A 307 -7.78 -4.07 -12.64
C ALA A 307 -7.52 -5.14 -13.72
N PHE A 308 -7.51 -4.76 -15.00
CA PHE A 308 -7.58 -5.66 -16.16
C PHE A 308 -6.19 -6.08 -16.66
N ALA A 309 -5.40 -6.65 -15.76
CA ALA A 309 -4.07 -7.15 -16.03
C ALA A 309 -3.78 -8.41 -15.19
N PRO A 310 -2.80 -9.24 -15.56
CA PRO A 310 -2.20 -10.19 -14.62
C PRO A 310 -1.60 -9.44 -13.42
N VAL A 311 -1.62 -10.05 -12.23
CA VAL A 311 -0.83 -9.55 -11.10
C VAL A 311 0.65 -9.59 -11.47
N SER A 312 1.30 -8.46 -11.45
CA SER A 312 2.73 -8.36 -11.76
C SER A 312 3.34 -7.12 -11.11
N HIS A 313 4.65 -7.00 -11.17
CA HIS A 313 5.34 -5.78 -10.79
C HIS A 313 4.93 -4.60 -11.68
N ARG A 314 5.10 -3.41 -11.14
CA ARG A 314 4.91 -2.15 -11.85
C ARG A 314 5.79 -2.06 -13.09
N LYS A 315 5.28 -1.41 -14.12
CA LYS A 315 6.04 -1.12 -15.36
C LYS A 315 6.32 0.37 -15.41
N THR A 316 7.56 0.72 -15.68
CA THR A 316 7.99 2.12 -15.66
C THR A 316 8.89 2.42 -16.83
N ARG A 317 8.68 3.56 -17.49
CA ARG A 317 9.61 4.16 -18.44
C ARG A 317 9.99 5.55 -17.96
N VAL A 318 11.27 5.86 -17.98
CA VAL A 318 11.77 7.21 -17.68
C VAL A 318 12.51 7.73 -18.91
N PHE A 319 12.09 8.87 -19.42
CA PHE A 319 12.68 9.50 -20.60
C PHE A 319 13.52 10.70 -20.16
N GLY A 320 14.79 10.67 -20.47
CA GLY A 320 15.73 11.73 -20.19
C GLY A 320 16.32 12.35 -21.44
N THR A 321 17.05 13.45 -21.28
CA THR A 321 17.64 14.21 -22.39
C THR A 321 18.80 13.48 -23.09
N ARG A 322 19.37 12.43 -22.48
CA ARG A 322 20.53 11.68 -22.99
C ARG A 322 20.33 10.16 -23.00
N GLY A 323 19.18 9.70 -22.58
CA GLY A 323 18.88 8.28 -22.49
C GLY A 323 17.47 8.04 -21.97
N SER A 324 17.08 6.76 -21.88
CA SER A 324 15.83 6.34 -21.24
C SER A 324 16.05 5.10 -20.38
N LEU A 325 15.07 4.82 -19.51
CA LEU A 325 15.02 3.61 -18.70
C LEU A 325 13.71 2.86 -19.01
N ASP A 326 13.80 1.54 -19.19
CA ASP A 326 12.66 0.63 -19.21
C ASP A 326 12.78 -0.31 -18.00
N GLY A 327 11.81 -0.26 -17.08
CA GLY A 327 11.80 -1.04 -15.86
C GLY A 327 10.55 -1.88 -15.71
N ASP A 328 10.71 -3.13 -15.25
CA ASP A 328 9.63 -4.09 -15.07
C ASP A 328 9.39 -4.51 -13.60
N GLY A 329 10.11 -3.88 -12.67
CA GLY A 329 10.09 -4.20 -11.24
C GLY A 329 11.15 -5.23 -10.81
N GLU A 330 11.77 -5.94 -11.77
CA GLU A 330 12.83 -6.92 -11.53
C GLU A 330 14.14 -6.53 -12.22
N SER A 331 14.06 -5.85 -13.34
CA SER A 331 15.21 -5.40 -14.12
C SER A 331 14.99 -4.00 -14.65
N ILE A 332 16.09 -3.31 -14.95
CA ILE A 332 16.10 -1.98 -15.57
C ILE A 332 16.99 -2.04 -16.80
N THR A 333 16.44 -1.74 -17.96
CA THR A 333 17.22 -1.55 -19.18
C THR A 333 17.46 -0.06 -19.37
N VAL A 334 18.74 0.34 -19.36
CA VAL A 334 19.19 1.70 -19.59
C VAL A 334 19.56 1.82 -21.06
N HIS A 335 18.92 2.73 -21.77
CA HIS A 335 19.24 3.09 -23.15
C HIS A 335 20.03 4.41 -23.14
N ASP A 336 21.35 4.35 -23.03
CA ASP A 336 22.22 5.52 -23.19
C ASP A 336 22.36 5.81 -24.70
N PHE A 337 21.98 7.00 -25.16
CA PHE A 337 21.98 7.35 -26.58
C PHE A 337 23.38 7.37 -27.19
N ARG A 338 24.44 7.33 -26.38
CA ARG A 338 25.85 7.31 -26.84
C ARG A 338 26.42 5.90 -26.93
N THR A 339 25.98 4.98 -26.06
CA THR A 339 26.62 3.65 -25.90
C THR A 339 25.70 2.48 -26.20
N GLY A 340 24.38 2.72 -26.30
CA GLY A 340 23.37 1.70 -26.49
C GLY A 340 22.82 1.12 -25.18
N PRO A 341 22.03 0.02 -25.27
CA PRO A 341 21.31 -0.52 -24.13
C PRO A 341 22.21 -1.36 -23.20
N GLU A 342 21.94 -1.25 -21.89
CA GLU A 342 22.49 -2.11 -20.86
C GLU A 342 21.38 -2.50 -19.88
N THR A 343 21.27 -3.78 -19.53
CA THR A 343 20.30 -4.23 -18.53
C THR A 343 21.00 -4.50 -17.20
N VAL A 344 20.50 -3.86 -16.15
CA VAL A 344 20.96 -4.02 -14.76
C VAL A 344 19.83 -4.63 -13.92
N ARG A 345 20.21 -5.39 -12.89
CA ARG A 345 19.26 -5.99 -11.96
C ARG A 345 19.64 -5.66 -10.53
N PRO A 346 18.67 -5.28 -9.69
CA PRO A 346 18.88 -5.23 -8.24
C PRO A 346 19.06 -6.66 -7.69
N MET A 347 19.50 -6.75 -6.45
CA MET A 347 19.41 -8.04 -5.74
C MET A 347 17.94 -8.45 -5.61
N PRO A 348 17.59 -9.72 -5.86
CA PRO A 348 16.25 -10.22 -5.66
C PRO A 348 15.78 -9.99 -4.21
N ALA A 349 14.57 -9.50 -4.05
CA ALA A 349 14.06 -9.13 -2.73
C ALA A 349 12.54 -9.38 -2.55
N GLY A 350 12.03 -10.44 -3.14
CA GLY A 350 10.63 -10.83 -3.04
C GLY A 350 9.74 -10.32 -4.19
N GLY A 351 8.46 -10.65 -4.12
CA GLY A 351 7.47 -10.42 -5.17
C GLY A 351 6.77 -9.05 -5.11
N ALA A 352 5.75 -8.90 -5.97
CA ALA A 352 5.08 -7.62 -6.24
C ALA A 352 4.00 -7.23 -5.23
N THR A 353 3.54 -8.16 -4.40
CA THR A 353 2.40 -7.96 -3.50
C THR A 353 2.82 -7.73 -2.05
N ALA A 354 1.87 -7.34 -1.21
CA ALA A 354 2.09 -7.20 0.24
C ALA A 354 2.49 -8.54 0.89
N ASP A 355 1.93 -9.66 0.43
CA ASP A 355 2.23 -10.99 0.91
C ASP A 355 3.68 -11.39 0.58
N ASP A 356 4.18 -10.96 -0.57
CA ASP A 356 5.56 -11.19 -1.02
C ASP A 356 6.56 -10.13 -0.53
N GLY A 357 6.13 -9.19 0.34
CA GLY A 357 6.97 -8.13 0.91
C GLY A 357 7.31 -6.98 -0.04
N HIS A 358 6.45 -6.70 -1.02
CA HIS A 358 6.58 -5.59 -1.97
C HIS A 358 8.00 -5.44 -2.56
N GLY A 359 8.57 -6.55 -3.07
CA GLY A 359 9.92 -6.50 -3.62
C GLY A 359 11.00 -6.12 -2.60
N GLY A 360 10.84 -6.49 -1.34
CA GLY A 360 11.76 -6.19 -0.24
C GLY A 360 11.57 -4.80 0.40
N GLY A 361 10.60 -4.03 -0.06
CA GLY A 361 10.33 -2.69 0.45
C GLY A 361 9.88 -2.67 1.92
N ASP A 362 9.09 -3.65 2.34
CA ASP A 362 8.64 -3.78 3.73
C ASP A 362 9.83 -3.95 4.70
N GLN A 363 10.77 -4.84 4.37
CA GLN A 363 11.97 -5.01 5.18
C GLN A 363 12.86 -3.77 5.14
N GLY A 364 13.07 -3.21 3.94
CA GLY A 364 13.89 -2.01 3.78
C GLY A 364 13.38 -0.80 4.57
N LEU A 365 12.06 -0.62 4.67
CA LEU A 365 11.44 0.41 5.52
C LEU A 365 11.67 0.12 7.00
N VAL A 366 11.42 -1.10 7.46
CA VAL A 366 11.59 -1.48 8.88
C VAL A 366 13.03 -1.31 9.31
N ASP A 367 14.00 -1.75 8.51
CA ASP A 367 15.41 -1.60 8.80
C ASP A 367 15.82 -0.13 8.92
N ALA A 368 15.39 0.70 7.97
CA ALA A 368 15.68 2.14 7.95
C ALA A 368 15.04 2.86 9.15
N PHE A 369 13.79 2.54 9.48
CA PHE A 369 13.08 3.15 10.60
C PHE A 369 13.69 2.76 11.95
N ILE A 370 14.01 1.48 12.16
CA ILE A 370 14.67 1.00 13.38
C ILE A 370 16.04 1.69 13.55
N GLU A 371 16.80 1.80 12.48
CA GLU A 371 18.11 2.44 12.54
C GLU A 371 17.97 3.96 12.79
N ALA A 372 17.00 4.62 12.16
CA ALA A 372 16.71 6.04 12.41
C ALA A 372 16.38 6.32 13.88
N VAL A 373 15.52 5.49 14.48
CA VAL A 373 15.16 5.64 15.91
C VAL A 373 16.39 5.39 16.81
N ARG A 374 17.20 4.38 16.49
CA ARG A 374 18.36 3.99 17.27
C ARG A 374 19.49 5.04 17.24
N THR A 375 19.70 5.67 16.10
CA THR A 375 20.79 6.64 15.88
C THR A 375 20.37 8.10 16.01
N GLY A 376 19.05 8.39 15.92
CA GLY A 376 18.52 9.74 15.80
C GLY A 376 18.66 10.33 14.38
N ASP A 377 19.15 9.55 13.40
CA ASP A 377 19.35 10.03 12.02
C ASP A 377 18.03 10.00 11.23
N ARG A 378 17.39 11.18 11.16
CA ARG A 378 16.14 11.38 10.44
C ARG A 378 16.26 11.17 8.92
N SER A 379 17.45 11.27 8.36
CA SER A 379 17.69 11.17 6.91
C SER A 379 17.46 9.75 6.38
N LEU A 380 17.46 8.74 7.24
CA LEU A 380 17.16 7.36 6.90
C LEU A 380 15.68 7.14 6.59
N ILE A 381 14.78 8.05 7.04
CA ILE A 381 13.34 7.97 6.79
C ILE A 381 13.03 8.69 5.48
N LEU A 382 12.89 7.92 4.41
CA LEU A 382 12.55 8.43 3.07
C LEU A 382 11.08 8.83 2.92
N THR A 383 10.22 8.45 3.88
CA THR A 383 8.77 8.64 3.85
C THR A 383 8.29 9.33 5.12
N ASN A 384 8.93 10.45 5.45
CA ASN A 384 8.53 11.26 6.59
C ASN A 384 7.12 11.85 6.42
N GLY A 385 6.57 12.39 7.50
CA GLY A 385 5.19 12.88 7.49
C GLY A 385 4.93 14.00 6.47
N ARG A 386 5.87 14.94 6.26
CA ARG A 386 5.69 16.04 5.30
C ARG A 386 5.68 15.55 3.86
N ASP A 387 6.66 14.75 3.48
CA ASP A 387 6.74 14.21 2.11
C ASP A 387 5.52 13.33 1.79
N SER A 388 5.07 12.53 2.77
CA SER A 388 3.88 11.71 2.62
C SER A 388 2.60 12.55 2.52
N LEU A 389 2.49 13.66 3.25
CA LEU A 389 1.36 14.60 3.13
C LEU A 389 1.31 15.23 1.73
N GLU A 390 2.45 15.67 1.18
CA GLU A 390 2.51 16.22 -0.18
C GLU A 390 2.11 15.18 -1.23
N SER A 391 2.55 13.93 -1.08
CA SER A 391 2.12 12.84 -1.96
C SER A 391 0.62 12.59 -1.86
N HIS A 392 0.04 12.63 -0.67
CA HIS A 392 -1.41 12.49 -0.48
C HIS A 392 -2.20 13.67 -1.05
N ARG A 393 -1.68 14.91 -0.95
CA ARG A 393 -2.29 16.09 -1.60
C ARG A 393 -2.41 15.92 -3.11
N LEU A 394 -1.37 15.36 -3.75
CA LEU A 394 -1.43 15.02 -5.17
C LEU A 394 -2.52 13.98 -5.45
N VAL A 395 -2.68 12.96 -4.59
CA VAL A 395 -3.72 11.93 -4.74
C VAL A 395 -5.12 12.54 -4.64
N TRP A 396 -5.39 13.42 -3.66
CA TRP A 396 -6.68 14.13 -3.56
C TRP A 396 -6.92 15.06 -4.73
N ALA A 397 -5.89 15.75 -5.21
CA ALA A 397 -6.02 16.61 -6.38
C ALA A 397 -6.35 15.81 -7.64
N ALA A 398 -5.73 14.64 -7.84
CA ALA A 398 -6.03 13.74 -8.95
C ALA A 398 -7.47 13.20 -8.88
N GLU A 399 -7.94 12.82 -7.69
CA GLU A 399 -9.33 12.37 -7.52
C GLU A 399 -10.33 13.51 -7.75
N ARG A 400 -10.03 14.72 -7.28
CA ARG A 400 -10.84 15.91 -7.57
C ARG A 400 -10.88 16.19 -9.07
N ALA A 401 -9.74 16.10 -9.76
CA ALA A 401 -9.69 16.26 -11.23
C ALA A 401 -10.57 15.24 -11.95
N ARG A 402 -10.54 13.98 -11.54
CA ARG A 402 -11.39 12.91 -12.08
C ARG A 402 -12.86 13.19 -11.89
N ARG A 403 -13.28 13.60 -10.68
CA ARG A 403 -14.69 13.85 -10.35
C ARG A 403 -15.27 15.09 -11.02
N THR A 404 -14.44 16.11 -11.21
CA THR A 404 -14.88 17.40 -11.80
C THR A 404 -14.65 17.48 -13.30
N GLY A 405 -13.85 16.57 -13.89
CA GLY A 405 -13.45 16.64 -15.31
C GLY A 405 -12.58 17.85 -15.64
N THR A 406 -11.83 18.37 -14.66
CA THR A 406 -11.00 19.58 -14.80
C THR A 406 -9.55 19.32 -14.48
N VAL A 407 -8.66 20.18 -14.98
CA VAL A 407 -7.28 20.23 -14.49
C VAL A 407 -7.25 20.93 -13.13
N VAL A 408 -6.60 20.31 -12.15
CA VAL A 408 -6.45 20.85 -10.80
C VAL A 408 -5.02 21.36 -10.61
N ASN A 409 -4.86 22.63 -10.22
CA ASN A 409 -3.58 23.19 -9.82
C ASN A 409 -3.32 22.86 -8.34
N LEU A 410 -2.07 22.52 -8.03
CA LEU A 410 -1.61 22.33 -6.65
C LEU A 410 -1.08 23.66 -6.12
N GLU A 411 -1.49 24.05 -4.91
CA GLU A 411 -1.08 25.29 -4.28
C GLU A 411 0.39 25.20 -3.81
N GLY A 412 1.12 26.32 -3.95
CA GLY A 412 2.52 26.41 -3.50
C GLY A 412 3.59 26.02 -4.53
N ALA A 413 3.22 25.51 -5.70
CA ALA A 413 4.14 25.15 -6.79
C ALA A 413 4.37 26.35 -7.73
N ARG A 414 5.09 27.39 -7.28
CA ARG A 414 5.55 28.51 -8.12
C ARG A 414 7.08 28.64 -8.07
#